data_d70052f7b8ec0042274ee1a1184ccebb
#
_entry.id   d70052f7b8ec0042274ee1a1184ccebb
#
_cell.length_a   1.000
_cell.length_b   1.000
_cell.length_c   1.000
_cell.angle_alpha   90.00
_cell.angle_beta   90.00
_cell.angle_gamma   90.00
#
_symmetry.space_group_name_H-M   'P 1'
#
loop_
_entity.id
_entity.type
_entity.pdbx_description
1 polymer ?
#
loop_
_entity_poly.entity_id
_entity_poly.type
_entity_poly.pdbx_seq_one_letter_code
_entity_poly.pdbx_strand_id
1 'polypeptide(L)'
;PNREICSFYAHSVAEKPETVGVVFVINADPNISSIPFALISDISNFPVEEEVLFSRNSVFRIGDIKPNYEDNCLYYEINLTLTDDQDSESHILEQHIRQEITGQTDWDSLTNLLFKAGQYRIVEELCKKHLKKVTDESRQSLLYYQLGLVLNEMGEYSEALSYHEKALDIQEESLPSNHSDLARSYNDIGLVYNNMGEYATALRCHEKALDIRK
;
A
#
# COMPACT_ATOMS: atom_id res chain seq x y z
N PRO A 1 14.19 15.87 18.43
CA PRO A 1 14.55 16.39 17.11
C PRO A 1 14.61 17.90 17.10
N ASN A 2 15.64 18.48 16.49
CA ASN A 2 15.82 19.91 16.47
C ASN A 2 14.82 20.57 15.52
N ARG A 3 13.92 21.41 16.08
CA ARG A 3 12.85 22.07 15.34
C ARG A 3 13.38 23.02 14.25
N GLU A 4 14.51 23.69 14.50
CA GLU A 4 15.12 24.62 13.54
C GLU A 4 15.58 23.89 12.26
N ILE A 5 16.13 22.68 12.39
CA ILE A 5 16.54 21.86 11.25
C ILE A 5 15.32 21.42 10.42
N CYS A 6 14.23 20.99 11.09
CA CYS A 6 12.99 20.60 10.41
C CYS A 6 12.36 21.77 9.64
N SER A 7 12.33 22.97 10.24
CA SER A 7 11.85 24.19 9.57
C SER A 7 12.69 24.53 8.35
N PHE A 8 14.01 24.44 8.45
CA PHE A 8 14.93 24.69 7.34
C PHE A 8 14.65 23.79 6.14
N TYR A 9 14.45 22.47 6.36
CA TYR A 9 14.09 21.56 5.27
C TYR A 9 12.72 21.87 4.67
N ALA A 10 11.72 22.21 5.49
CA ALA A 10 10.40 22.58 4.99
C ALA A 10 10.46 23.84 4.12
N HIS A 11 11.28 24.83 4.51
CA HIS A 11 11.52 26.04 3.72
C HIS A 11 12.18 25.73 2.39
N SER A 12 13.23 24.93 2.38
CA SER A 12 13.97 24.59 1.15
C SER A 12 13.09 23.90 0.09
N VAL A 13 12.03 23.21 0.55
CA VAL A 13 11.04 22.60 -0.32
C VAL A 13 9.99 23.60 -0.78
N ALA A 14 9.54 24.50 0.11
CA ALA A 14 8.52 25.50 -0.18
C ALA A 14 8.98 26.57 -1.22
N GLU A 15 10.27 26.74 -1.44
CA GLU A 15 10.82 27.62 -2.49
C GLU A 15 10.63 27.07 -3.91
N LYS A 16 10.31 25.79 -4.06
CA LYS A 16 10.08 25.19 -5.39
C LYS A 16 8.63 25.39 -5.83
N PRO A 17 8.37 25.76 -7.09
CA PRO A 17 7.02 25.89 -7.60
C PRO A 17 6.27 24.55 -7.48
N GLU A 18 5.01 24.62 -7.07
CA GLU A 18 4.10 23.47 -6.89
C GLU A 18 4.43 22.54 -5.70
N THR A 19 5.32 22.93 -4.78
CA THR A 19 5.61 22.17 -3.58
C THR A 19 5.19 22.94 -2.32
N VAL A 20 4.82 22.20 -1.28
CA VAL A 20 4.44 22.75 0.02
C VAL A 20 5.31 22.12 1.09
N GLY A 21 5.93 22.96 1.92
CA GLY A 21 6.68 22.49 3.08
C GLY A 21 5.74 21.96 4.15
N VAL A 22 6.08 20.81 4.76
CA VAL A 22 5.31 20.23 5.86
C VAL A 22 6.27 19.82 6.97
N VAL A 23 5.93 20.22 8.20
CA VAL A 23 6.61 19.80 9.43
C VAL A 23 5.65 18.97 10.27
N PHE A 24 6.01 17.74 10.58
CA PHE A 24 5.27 16.90 11.51
C PHE A 24 5.78 17.10 12.95
N VAL A 25 4.88 17.46 13.85
CA VAL A 25 5.16 17.54 15.28
C VAL A 25 4.57 16.31 15.96
N ILE A 26 5.42 15.37 16.33
CA ILE A 26 4.99 14.07 16.87
C ILE A 26 5.02 14.13 18.40
N ASN A 27 3.86 13.91 19.01
CA ASN A 27 3.70 13.74 20.45
C ASN A 27 3.69 12.24 20.76
N ALA A 28 4.70 11.76 21.46
CA ALA A 28 4.82 10.39 21.92
C ALA A 28 5.08 10.37 23.43
N ASP A 29 4.18 9.76 24.19
CA ASP A 29 4.39 9.57 25.63
C ASP A 29 5.01 8.19 25.86
N PRO A 30 6.26 8.14 26.37
CA PRO A 30 6.95 6.87 26.58
C PRO A 30 6.31 6.00 27.67
N ASN A 31 5.42 6.56 28.51
CA ASN A 31 4.76 5.81 29.57
C ASN A 31 3.43 5.18 29.12
N ILE A 32 2.84 5.68 28.04
CA ILE A 32 1.52 5.26 27.56
C ILE A 32 1.66 4.39 26.30
N SER A 33 2.69 4.62 25.50
CA SER A 33 2.85 3.92 24.22
C SER A 33 3.32 2.48 24.41
N SER A 34 2.53 1.51 23.96
CA SER A 34 2.92 0.11 23.78
C SER A 34 3.85 -0.07 22.57
N ILE A 35 3.92 0.92 21.68
CA ILE A 35 4.72 0.90 20.47
C ILE A 35 6.12 1.43 20.77
N PRO A 36 7.18 0.62 20.60
CA PRO A 36 8.53 1.04 20.92
C PRO A 36 9.02 2.12 19.95
N PHE A 37 9.64 3.14 20.50
CA PHE A 37 10.45 4.09 19.76
C PHE A 37 11.78 4.34 20.49
N ALA A 38 12.80 4.73 19.77
CA ALA A 38 14.13 4.92 20.34
C ALA A 38 14.81 6.15 19.76
N LEU A 39 15.51 6.87 20.61
CA LEU A 39 16.47 7.89 20.19
C LEU A 39 17.69 7.17 19.62
N ILE A 40 18.11 7.52 18.41
CA ILE A 40 19.20 6.85 17.71
C ILE A 40 20.41 7.76 17.49
N SER A 41 20.49 8.88 18.19
CA SER A 41 21.56 9.89 18.04
C SER A 41 22.97 9.29 18.14
N ASP A 42 23.15 8.23 18.97
CA ASP A 42 24.44 7.60 19.18
C ASP A 42 24.93 6.72 18.02
N ILE A 43 24.02 6.31 17.15
CA ILE A 43 24.28 5.44 15.98
C ILE A 43 23.96 6.10 14.66
N SER A 44 23.39 7.31 14.68
CA SER A 44 23.07 8.08 13.49
C SER A 44 24.32 8.68 12.84
N ASN A 45 24.32 8.80 11.52
CA ASN A 45 25.31 9.57 10.77
C ASN A 45 25.17 11.09 11.00
N PHE A 46 24.04 11.53 11.56
CA PHE A 46 23.70 12.93 11.82
C PHE A 46 23.29 13.13 13.30
N PRO A 47 24.22 12.94 14.28
CA PRO A 47 23.87 12.97 15.71
C PRO A 47 23.29 14.30 16.19
N VAL A 48 23.59 15.40 15.47
CA VAL A 48 23.08 16.75 15.77
C VAL A 48 21.57 16.88 15.50
N GLU A 49 21.00 16.00 14.67
CA GLU A 49 19.57 16.03 14.34
C GLU A 49 18.69 15.35 15.40
N GLU A 50 19.28 14.69 16.39
CA GLU A 50 18.56 14.00 17.47
C GLU A 50 17.46 13.08 16.96
N GLU A 51 17.81 12.24 15.98
CA GLU A 51 16.87 11.39 15.28
C GLU A 51 16.17 10.38 16.21
N VAL A 52 14.86 10.20 15.96
CA VAL A 52 14.03 9.21 16.66
C VAL A 52 13.51 8.19 15.66
N LEU A 53 13.74 6.92 15.95
CA LEU A 53 13.22 5.81 15.16
C LEU A 53 11.94 5.28 15.80
N PHE A 54 10.87 5.21 15.03
CA PHE A 54 9.62 4.56 15.42
C PHE A 54 9.57 3.13 14.89
N SER A 55 8.85 2.27 15.59
CA SER A 55 8.61 0.90 15.14
C SER A 55 7.90 0.90 13.79
N ARG A 56 8.15 -0.13 12.99
CA ARG A 56 7.35 -0.40 11.80
C ARG A 56 5.88 -0.60 12.23
N ASN A 57 4.95 -0.03 11.52
CA ASN A 57 3.51 -0.02 11.84
C ASN A 57 3.08 0.92 12.98
N SER A 58 3.91 1.88 13.37
CA SER A 58 3.46 2.96 14.26
C SER A 58 2.33 3.75 13.60
N VAL A 59 1.21 3.89 14.30
CA VAL A 59 0.03 4.61 13.84
C VAL A 59 -0.05 5.95 14.57
N PHE A 60 -0.31 6.99 13.81
CA PHE A 60 -0.39 8.34 14.36
C PHE A 60 -1.76 8.95 14.07
N ARG A 61 -2.36 9.56 15.08
CA ARG A 61 -3.57 10.38 14.90
C ARG A 61 -3.16 11.76 14.42
N ILE A 62 -3.79 12.22 13.34
CA ILE A 62 -3.64 13.59 12.85
C ILE A 62 -4.46 14.51 13.74
N GLY A 63 -3.80 15.47 14.36
CA GLY A 63 -4.41 16.54 15.13
C GLY A 63 -4.54 17.83 14.31
N ASP A 64 -4.22 18.97 14.95
CA ASP A 64 -4.31 20.27 14.31
C ASP A 64 -3.33 20.43 13.17
N ILE A 65 -3.80 21.02 12.08
CA ILE A 65 -2.99 21.45 10.93
C ILE A 65 -2.94 22.98 10.96
N LYS A 66 -1.75 23.54 11.14
CA LYS A 66 -1.56 25.00 11.26
C LYS A 66 -0.68 25.50 10.12
N PRO A 67 -1.15 26.52 9.38
CA PRO A 67 -0.26 27.23 8.47
C PRO A 67 0.72 28.10 9.27
N ASN A 68 1.97 28.03 8.93
CA ASN A 68 3.02 28.88 9.48
C ASN A 68 3.72 29.65 8.36
N TYR A 69 4.14 30.87 8.67
CA TYR A 69 4.87 31.75 7.76
C TYR A 69 6.22 32.09 8.39
N GLU A 70 7.29 31.78 7.72
CA GLU A 70 8.65 32.15 8.11
C GLU A 70 9.39 32.60 6.85
N ASP A 71 10.08 33.74 6.91
CA ASP A 71 10.79 34.34 5.78
C ASP A 71 9.99 34.43 4.46
N ASN A 72 8.71 34.73 4.56
CA ASN A 72 7.76 34.81 3.43
C ASN A 72 7.44 33.46 2.75
N CYS A 73 7.85 32.33 3.33
CA CYS A 73 7.50 30.99 2.87
C CYS A 73 6.38 30.39 3.74
N LEU A 74 5.36 29.84 3.07
CA LEU A 74 4.26 29.11 3.72
C LEU A 74 4.66 27.64 3.89
N TYR A 75 4.59 27.16 5.11
CA TYR A 75 4.62 25.73 5.41
C TYR A 75 3.51 25.34 6.37
N TYR A 76 3.19 24.06 6.44
CA TYR A 76 2.18 23.54 7.35
C TYR A 76 2.82 22.75 8.49
N GLU A 77 2.41 23.03 9.71
CA GLU A 77 2.72 22.22 10.88
C GLU A 77 1.56 21.28 11.14
N ILE A 78 1.81 19.98 11.13
CA ILE A 78 0.83 18.93 11.37
C ILE A 78 1.17 18.25 12.70
N ASN A 79 0.28 18.39 13.69
CA ASN A 79 0.43 17.72 14.96
C ASN A 79 -0.01 16.27 14.83
N LEU A 80 0.87 15.35 15.22
CA LEU A 80 0.62 13.91 15.26
C LEU A 80 0.72 13.42 16.70
N THR A 81 -0.17 12.53 17.09
CA THR A 81 -0.10 11.83 18.36
C THR A 81 0.08 10.34 18.10
N LEU A 82 1.13 9.74 18.67
CA LEU A 82 1.33 8.30 18.58
C LEU A 82 0.17 7.60 19.30
N THR A 83 -0.51 6.70 18.59
CA THR A 83 -1.61 5.93 19.16
C THR A 83 -1.09 4.65 19.79
N ASP A 84 -1.78 4.15 20.81
CA ASP A 84 -1.54 2.84 21.41
C ASP A 84 -2.56 1.79 20.93
N ASP A 85 -2.33 0.53 21.31
CA ASP A 85 -3.22 -0.59 20.96
C ASP A 85 -4.61 -0.51 21.63
N GLN A 86 -4.78 0.41 22.60
CA GLN A 86 -6.05 0.62 23.31
C GLN A 86 -6.83 1.84 22.81
N ASP A 87 -6.35 2.49 21.76
CA ASP A 87 -7.04 3.64 21.20
C ASP A 87 -8.39 3.25 20.62
N SER A 88 -9.47 3.77 21.20
CA SER A 88 -10.84 3.45 20.83
C SER A 88 -11.19 3.76 19.37
N GLU A 89 -10.59 4.80 18.79
CA GLU A 89 -10.83 5.16 17.40
C GLU A 89 -10.07 4.24 16.43
N SER A 90 -8.86 3.82 16.78
CA SER A 90 -8.12 2.79 16.04
C SER A 90 -8.89 1.46 16.05
N HIS A 91 -9.54 1.12 17.16
CA HIS A 91 -10.38 -0.07 17.28
C HIS A 91 -11.66 0.02 16.43
N ILE A 92 -12.29 1.19 16.36
CA ILE A 92 -13.45 1.45 15.50
C ILE A 92 -13.04 1.35 14.02
N LEU A 93 -11.87 1.90 13.64
CA LEU A 93 -11.35 1.80 12.29
C LEU A 93 -11.02 0.35 11.93
N GLU A 94 -10.42 -0.41 12.85
CA GLU A 94 -10.17 -1.85 12.68
C GLU A 94 -11.49 -2.62 12.51
N GLN A 95 -12.52 -2.32 13.30
CA GLN A 95 -13.83 -2.91 13.14
C GLN A 95 -14.49 -2.57 11.81
N HIS A 96 -14.35 -1.32 11.32
CA HIS A 96 -14.84 -0.92 10.00
C HIS A 96 -14.11 -1.66 8.87
N ILE A 97 -12.79 -1.74 8.94
CA ILE A 97 -11.99 -2.51 7.99
C ILE A 97 -12.40 -3.99 8.01
N ARG A 98 -12.60 -4.57 9.21
CA ARG A 98 -13.09 -5.94 9.35
C ARG A 98 -14.50 -6.13 8.77
N GLN A 99 -15.38 -5.14 8.93
CA GLN A 99 -16.75 -5.19 8.36
C GLN A 99 -16.77 -5.06 6.84
N GLU A 100 -15.92 -4.25 6.25
CA GLU A 100 -15.76 -4.16 4.79
C GLU A 100 -15.20 -5.45 4.17
N ILE A 101 -14.47 -6.23 4.97
CA ILE A 101 -13.87 -7.52 4.58
C ILE A 101 -14.85 -8.68 4.83
N THR A 102 -15.90 -8.51 5.67
CA THR A 102 -16.87 -9.57 5.99
C THR A 102 -17.73 -9.93 4.79
N GLY A 103 -17.47 -11.07 4.23
CA GLY A 103 -18.11 -11.68 3.05
C GLY A 103 -17.13 -12.52 2.23
N GLN A 104 -15.85 -12.38 2.50
CA GLN A 104 -14.79 -13.18 1.92
C GLN A 104 -14.32 -14.26 2.92
N THR A 105 -13.69 -15.30 2.42
CA THR A 105 -13.05 -16.29 3.29
C THR A 105 -11.96 -15.60 4.14
N ASP A 106 -11.68 -16.14 5.33
CA ASP A 106 -10.63 -15.58 6.21
C ASP A 106 -9.28 -15.39 5.50
N TRP A 107 -9.00 -16.25 4.51
CA TRP A 107 -7.81 -16.16 3.66
C TRP A 107 -7.81 -14.92 2.77
N ASP A 108 -8.90 -14.68 2.06
CA ASP A 108 -9.02 -13.55 1.12
C ASP A 108 -8.98 -12.22 1.89
N SER A 109 -9.59 -12.20 3.07
CA SER A 109 -9.56 -11.06 3.98
C SER A 109 -8.12 -10.75 4.43
N LEU A 110 -7.36 -11.76 4.84
CA LEU A 110 -5.98 -11.61 5.27
C LEU A 110 -5.08 -11.11 4.13
N THR A 111 -5.18 -11.74 2.95
CA THR A 111 -4.34 -11.36 1.80
C THR A 111 -4.65 -9.95 1.31
N ASN A 112 -5.93 -9.54 1.28
CA ASN A 112 -6.35 -8.18 0.94
C ASN A 112 -5.85 -7.14 1.94
N LEU A 113 -5.91 -7.45 3.25
CA LEU A 113 -5.38 -6.56 4.29
C LEU A 113 -3.88 -6.35 4.14
N LEU A 114 -3.14 -7.44 3.96
CA LEU A 114 -1.68 -7.39 3.76
C LEU A 114 -1.31 -6.66 2.47
N PHE A 115 -2.07 -6.84 1.39
CA PHE A 115 -1.89 -6.14 0.13
C PHE A 115 -2.09 -4.62 0.31
N LYS A 116 -3.19 -4.20 0.96
CA LYS A 116 -3.45 -2.79 1.29
C LYS A 116 -2.38 -2.19 2.21
N ALA A 117 -1.79 -3.00 3.09
CA ALA A 117 -0.68 -2.61 3.95
C ALA A 117 0.69 -2.58 3.23
N GLY A 118 0.73 -2.84 1.91
CA GLY A 118 1.97 -2.87 1.13
C GLY A 118 2.91 -4.03 1.47
N GLN A 119 2.42 -5.06 2.18
CA GLN A 119 3.20 -6.23 2.60
C GLN A 119 3.26 -7.28 1.48
N TYR A 120 3.65 -6.86 0.28
CA TYR A 120 3.58 -7.66 -0.95
C TYR A 120 4.35 -8.98 -0.86
N ARG A 121 5.55 -8.99 -0.29
CA ARG A 121 6.35 -10.23 -0.12
C ARG A 121 5.66 -11.26 0.75
N ILE A 122 4.98 -10.84 1.81
CA ILE A 122 4.24 -11.74 2.69
C ILE A 122 3.05 -12.34 1.93
N VAL A 123 2.31 -11.53 1.17
CA VAL A 123 1.19 -12.02 0.34
C VAL A 123 1.69 -13.03 -0.70
N GLU A 124 2.80 -12.74 -1.37
CA GLU A 124 3.43 -13.64 -2.35
C GLU A 124 3.76 -15.01 -1.72
N GLU A 125 4.48 -15.01 -0.59
CA GLU A 125 4.84 -16.25 0.12
C GLU A 125 3.61 -17.06 0.56
N LEU A 126 2.61 -16.38 1.10
CA LEU A 126 1.36 -16.99 1.52
C LEU A 126 0.61 -17.62 0.33
N CYS A 127 0.45 -16.88 -0.78
CA CYS A 127 -0.21 -17.38 -1.97
C CYS A 127 0.55 -18.57 -2.59
N LYS A 128 1.87 -18.51 -2.73
CA LYS A 128 2.70 -19.63 -3.22
C LYS A 128 2.60 -20.86 -2.31
N LYS A 129 2.54 -20.67 -0.99
CA LYS A 129 2.38 -21.77 -0.02
C LYS A 129 0.99 -22.40 -0.08
N HIS A 130 -0.04 -21.58 -0.26
CA HIS A 130 -1.41 -22.03 -0.38
C HIS A 130 -1.64 -22.77 -1.71
N LEU A 131 -1.10 -22.27 -2.80
CA LEU A 131 -1.19 -22.86 -4.13
C LEU A 131 -0.70 -24.32 -4.18
N LYS A 132 0.33 -24.66 -3.38
CA LYS A 132 0.84 -26.04 -3.28
C LYS A 132 -0.17 -27.02 -2.65
N LYS A 133 -1.18 -26.53 -1.97
CA LYS A 133 -2.17 -27.34 -1.24
C LYS A 133 -3.55 -27.39 -1.91
N VAL A 134 -3.80 -26.44 -2.80
CA VAL A 134 -5.10 -26.29 -3.46
C VAL A 134 -5.12 -27.12 -4.73
N THR A 135 -6.17 -27.94 -4.88
CA THR A 135 -6.42 -28.77 -6.08
C THR A 135 -7.61 -28.26 -6.89
N ASP A 136 -8.40 -27.37 -6.32
CA ASP A 136 -9.56 -26.76 -6.97
C ASP A 136 -9.09 -25.66 -7.95
N GLU A 137 -9.47 -25.81 -9.23
CA GLU A 137 -9.03 -24.93 -10.31
C GLU A 137 -9.51 -23.48 -10.12
N SER A 138 -10.76 -23.29 -9.66
CA SER A 138 -11.30 -21.96 -9.42
C SER A 138 -10.48 -21.23 -8.34
N ARG A 139 -10.06 -21.95 -7.31
CA ARG A 139 -9.24 -21.42 -6.23
C ARG A 139 -7.79 -21.21 -6.67
N GLN A 140 -7.26 -22.07 -7.53
CA GLN A 140 -5.96 -21.86 -8.16
C GLN A 140 -5.94 -20.61 -9.02
N SER A 141 -6.97 -20.40 -9.85
CA SER A 141 -7.13 -19.20 -10.67
C SER A 141 -7.11 -17.92 -9.82
N LEU A 142 -7.84 -17.90 -8.69
CA LEU A 142 -7.84 -16.76 -7.77
C LEU A 142 -6.45 -16.50 -7.18
N LEU A 143 -5.73 -17.55 -6.78
CA LEU A 143 -4.37 -17.42 -6.22
C LEU A 143 -3.37 -16.94 -7.28
N TYR A 144 -3.47 -17.42 -8.53
CA TYR A 144 -2.67 -16.93 -9.63
C TYR A 144 -2.95 -15.45 -9.91
N TYR A 145 -4.22 -15.06 -9.92
CA TYR A 145 -4.61 -13.66 -10.07
C TYR A 145 -4.01 -12.77 -8.95
N GLN A 146 -4.11 -13.19 -7.69
CA GLN A 146 -3.53 -12.46 -6.56
C GLN A 146 -2.00 -12.35 -6.67
N LEU A 147 -1.32 -13.41 -7.11
CA LEU A 147 0.13 -13.39 -7.36
C LEU A 147 0.50 -12.39 -8.46
N GLY A 148 -0.27 -12.36 -9.54
CA GLY A 148 -0.08 -11.39 -10.62
C GLY A 148 -0.18 -9.94 -10.14
N LEU A 149 -1.20 -9.62 -9.33
CA LEU A 149 -1.35 -8.28 -8.74
C LEU A 149 -0.16 -7.90 -7.86
N VAL A 150 0.24 -8.78 -6.96
CA VAL A 150 1.35 -8.54 -6.02
C VAL A 150 2.67 -8.30 -6.76
N LEU A 151 2.98 -9.12 -7.74
CA LEU A 151 4.21 -9.01 -8.52
C LEU A 151 4.24 -7.75 -9.40
N ASN A 152 3.07 -7.32 -9.91
CA ASN A 152 2.96 -6.03 -10.59
C ASN A 152 3.30 -4.85 -9.66
N GLU A 153 2.79 -4.84 -8.43
CA GLU A 153 3.13 -3.82 -7.42
C GLU A 153 4.60 -3.86 -7.00
N MET A 154 5.24 -5.02 -7.08
CA MET A 154 6.68 -5.18 -6.81
C MET A 154 7.56 -4.80 -8.01
N GLY A 155 6.98 -4.54 -9.19
CA GLY A 155 7.69 -4.25 -10.43
C GLY A 155 8.23 -5.49 -11.15
N GLU A 156 7.85 -6.68 -10.71
CA GLU A 156 8.25 -7.97 -11.30
C GLU A 156 7.30 -8.35 -12.45
N TYR A 157 7.25 -7.50 -13.46
CA TYR A 157 6.22 -7.53 -14.53
C TYR A 157 6.18 -8.82 -15.32
N SER A 158 7.33 -9.40 -15.66
CA SER A 158 7.39 -10.64 -16.43
C SER A 158 6.77 -11.83 -15.70
N GLU A 159 7.01 -11.93 -14.37
CA GLU A 159 6.39 -12.95 -13.53
C GLU A 159 4.90 -12.66 -13.33
N ALA A 160 4.53 -11.39 -13.14
CA ALA A 160 3.14 -10.95 -13.03
C ALA A 160 2.31 -11.39 -14.23
N LEU A 161 2.82 -11.17 -15.46
CA LEU A 161 2.18 -11.64 -16.69
C LEU A 161 1.98 -13.14 -16.68
N SER A 162 3.02 -13.92 -16.35
CA SER A 162 2.93 -15.38 -16.33
C SER A 162 1.85 -15.89 -15.37
N TYR A 163 1.65 -15.24 -14.24
CA TYR A 163 0.60 -15.61 -13.28
C TYR A 163 -0.78 -15.14 -13.74
N HIS A 164 -0.90 -13.95 -14.29
CA HIS A 164 -2.17 -13.48 -14.87
C HIS A 164 -2.63 -14.33 -16.04
N GLU A 165 -1.72 -14.78 -16.93
CA GLU A 165 -2.02 -15.69 -18.02
C GLU A 165 -2.54 -17.04 -17.51
N LYS A 166 -1.90 -17.64 -16.49
CA LYS A 166 -2.38 -18.87 -15.86
C LYS A 166 -3.78 -18.71 -15.23
N ALA A 167 -4.06 -17.57 -14.62
CA ALA A 167 -5.38 -17.29 -14.10
C ALA A 167 -6.41 -17.18 -15.23
N LEU A 168 -6.05 -16.49 -16.30
CA LEU A 168 -6.90 -16.28 -17.48
C LEU A 168 -7.21 -17.60 -18.19
N ASP A 169 -6.21 -18.47 -18.41
CA ASP A 169 -6.40 -19.78 -19.03
C ASP A 169 -7.48 -20.60 -18.31
N ILE A 170 -7.40 -20.69 -16.98
CA ILE A 170 -8.41 -21.39 -16.17
C ILE A 170 -9.78 -20.70 -16.27
N GLN A 171 -9.81 -19.37 -16.27
CA GLN A 171 -11.06 -18.61 -16.39
C GLN A 171 -11.72 -18.78 -17.76
N GLU A 172 -10.95 -18.81 -18.84
CA GLU A 172 -11.46 -19.02 -20.22
C GLU A 172 -12.07 -20.42 -20.38
N GLU A 173 -11.52 -21.43 -19.70
CA GLU A 173 -12.04 -22.80 -19.73
C GLU A 173 -13.31 -22.96 -18.87
N SER A 174 -13.42 -22.22 -17.74
CA SER A 174 -14.47 -22.44 -16.73
C SER A 174 -15.61 -21.43 -16.75
N LEU A 175 -15.41 -20.25 -17.36
CA LEU A 175 -16.38 -19.15 -17.33
C LEU A 175 -16.98 -18.86 -18.70
N PRO A 176 -18.21 -18.33 -18.75
CA PRO A 176 -18.77 -17.80 -20.01
C PRO A 176 -17.93 -16.66 -20.57
N SER A 177 -17.87 -16.55 -21.90
CA SER A 177 -17.05 -15.56 -22.61
C SER A 177 -17.36 -14.09 -22.29
N ASN A 178 -18.53 -13.82 -21.70
CA ASN A 178 -18.94 -12.48 -21.25
C ASN A 178 -18.81 -12.28 -19.73
N HIS A 179 -18.10 -13.16 -19.03
CA HIS A 179 -17.96 -13.07 -17.58
C HIS A 179 -17.07 -11.88 -17.18
N SER A 180 -17.47 -11.14 -16.15
CA SER A 180 -16.78 -9.93 -15.69
C SER A 180 -15.34 -10.19 -15.23
N ASP A 181 -15.03 -11.38 -14.73
CA ASP A 181 -13.69 -11.75 -14.27
C ASP A 181 -12.70 -11.88 -15.43
N LEU A 182 -13.14 -12.37 -16.61
CA LEU A 182 -12.33 -12.36 -17.83
C LEU A 182 -11.96 -10.92 -18.22
N ALA A 183 -12.95 -10.02 -18.20
CA ALA A 183 -12.68 -8.62 -18.50
C ALA A 183 -11.71 -7.97 -17.51
N ARG A 184 -11.79 -8.36 -16.24
CA ARG A 184 -10.86 -7.90 -15.21
C ARG A 184 -9.45 -8.41 -15.49
N SER A 185 -9.27 -9.70 -15.75
CA SER A 185 -7.97 -10.31 -16.05
C SER A 185 -7.32 -9.68 -17.26
N TYR A 186 -8.05 -9.46 -18.36
CA TYR A 186 -7.53 -8.74 -19.53
C TYR A 186 -7.13 -7.31 -19.20
N ASN A 187 -7.90 -6.61 -18.37
CA ASN A 187 -7.57 -5.23 -17.94
C ASN A 187 -6.27 -5.20 -17.13
N ASP A 188 -6.08 -6.14 -16.21
CA ASP A 188 -4.90 -6.17 -15.35
C ASP A 188 -3.64 -6.61 -16.13
N ILE A 189 -3.76 -7.54 -17.08
CA ILE A 189 -2.71 -7.85 -18.06
C ILE A 189 -2.34 -6.60 -18.87
N GLY A 190 -3.34 -5.83 -19.33
CA GLY A 190 -3.12 -4.56 -20.02
C GLY A 190 -2.37 -3.54 -19.15
N LEU A 191 -2.68 -3.48 -17.85
CA LEU A 191 -1.97 -2.62 -16.90
C LEU A 191 -0.51 -3.03 -16.75
N VAL A 192 -0.21 -4.33 -16.66
CA VAL A 192 1.18 -4.81 -16.59
C VAL A 192 1.96 -4.44 -17.86
N TYR A 193 1.39 -4.63 -19.06
CA TYR A 193 2.03 -4.21 -20.32
C TYR A 193 2.24 -2.69 -20.38
N ASN A 194 1.30 -1.90 -19.84
CA ASN A 194 1.46 -0.46 -19.75
C ASN A 194 2.64 -0.08 -18.83
N ASN A 195 2.80 -0.74 -17.70
CA ASN A 195 3.92 -0.54 -16.78
C ASN A 195 5.28 -0.95 -17.39
N MET A 196 5.27 -1.92 -18.32
CA MET A 196 6.43 -2.32 -19.11
C MET A 196 6.75 -1.35 -20.27
N GLY A 197 5.85 -0.41 -20.57
CA GLY A 197 5.97 0.50 -21.72
C GLY A 197 5.49 -0.09 -23.04
N GLU A 198 4.88 -1.29 -23.04
CA GLU A 198 4.34 -1.96 -24.21
C GLU A 198 2.90 -1.51 -24.53
N TYR A 199 2.74 -0.24 -24.83
CA TYR A 199 1.44 0.43 -24.95
C TYR A 199 0.52 -0.16 -26.02
N ALA A 200 1.07 -0.63 -27.13
CA ALA A 200 0.26 -1.24 -28.20
C ALA A 200 -0.37 -2.57 -27.77
N THR A 201 0.33 -3.35 -26.96
CA THR A 201 -0.17 -4.60 -26.40
C THR A 201 -1.17 -4.32 -25.29
N ALA A 202 -0.88 -3.34 -24.41
CA ALA A 202 -1.79 -2.88 -23.39
C ALA A 202 -3.14 -2.44 -23.95
N LEU A 203 -3.13 -1.64 -25.04
CA LEU A 203 -4.36 -1.19 -25.71
C LEU A 203 -5.21 -2.38 -26.18
N ARG A 204 -4.61 -3.38 -26.83
CA ARG A 204 -5.34 -4.57 -27.27
C ARG A 204 -5.98 -5.36 -26.12
N CYS A 205 -5.30 -5.43 -24.97
CA CYS A 205 -5.86 -6.07 -23.78
C CYS A 205 -7.05 -5.28 -23.22
N HIS A 206 -6.95 -3.96 -23.15
CA HIS A 206 -8.05 -3.12 -22.72
C HIS A 206 -9.25 -3.14 -23.69
N GLU A 207 -9.02 -3.22 -24.99
CA GLU A 207 -10.06 -3.40 -26.00
C GLU A 207 -10.81 -4.73 -25.81
N LYS A 208 -10.09 -5.84 -25.59
CA LYS A 208 -10.71 -7.13 -25.26
C LYS A 208 -11.54 -7.05 -23.98
N ALA A 209 -11.02 -6.42 -22.93
CA ALA A 209 -11.76 -6.24 -21.69
C ALA A 209 -13.05 -5.42 -21.88
N LEU A 210 -13.00 -4.40 -22.74
CA LEU A 210 -14.15 -3.59 -23.10
C LEU A 210 -15.20 -4.40 -23.90
N ASP A 211 -14.77 -5.22 -24.84
CA ASP A 211 -15.67 -6.03 -25.65
C ASP A 211 -16.41 -7.10 -24.83
N ILE A 212 -15.77 -7.65 -23.80
CA ILE A 212 -16.41 -8.59 -22.87
C ILE A 212 -17.49 -7.90 -22.03
N ARG A 213 -17.33 -6.60 -21.73
CA ARG A 213 -18.26 -5.84 -20.89
C ARG A 213 -19.47 -5.26 -21.64
N LYS A 214 -19.49 -5.35 -22.97
CA LYS A 214 -20.62 -4.92 -23.81
C LYS A 214 -21.71 -5.99 -23.86
#